data_25e2e9e4fade5f70bd70ef112c4a552d
#
_entry.id   25e2e9e4fade5f70bd70ef112c4a552d
#
_cell.length_a   1.000
_cell.length_b   1.000
_cell.length_c   1.000
_cell.angle_alpha   90.00
_cell.angle_beta   90.00
_cell.angle_gamma   90.00
#
_symmetry.space_group_name_H-M   'P 1'
#
loop_
_entity.id
_entity.type
_entity.pdbx_description
1 polymer ?
#
loop_
_entity_poly.entity_id
_entity_poly.type
_entity_poly.pdbx_seq_one_letter_code
_entity_poly.pdbx_strand_id
1 'polypeptide(L)'
;MFGFSCKKSDKKDGARCGFGLTKKQQAIADREIELILLAKALVQKEGWSNLTMDKLTAASPYSKGTIYNHFSSKEDAIVALCIHSLKSEAVLFARAAEFEGCTREKIIAMHVGYRIYTRMEPILSMCALMAKNPFVLEKASPERVKELNELEEQVIEGADQLVNYAVESGDLKFSPGISSDAIVFANWSIAFGSNALTQNASNSHCINRLQDPFSVLHNANMLLDGLNWKPLSSEWDYKKTWRRVEQELFSQEIEYLNSVGR
;
A
#
# COMPACT_ATOMS: atom_id res chain seq x y z
N MET A 1 10.58 -9.73 8.87
CA MET A 1 11.92 -9.10 9.06
C MET A 1 12.65 -9.25 7.72
N PHE A 2 12.49 -8.28 6.82
CA PHE A 2 13.14 -8.31 5.50
C PHE A 2 14.15 -7.19 5.45
N GLY A 3 15.44 -7.58 5.47
CA GLY A 3 16.56 -6.65 5.38
C GLY A 3 16.89 -6.35 3.91
N PHE A 4 16.98 -5.08 3.57
CA PHE A 4 17.52 -4.65 2.29
C PHE A 4 19.02 -5.00 2.21
N SER A 5 19.39 -5.88 1.27
CA SER A 5 20.78 -6.17 0.92
C SER A 5 21.20 -5.28 -0.24
N CYS A 6 22.03 -4.30 0.05
CA CYS A 6 22.68 -3.47 -0.96
C CYS A 6 23.84 -4.26 -1.59
N LYS A 7 23.80 -4.56 -2.90
CA LYS A 7 24.93 -5.16 -3.63
C LYS A 7 26.08 -4.16 -3.72
N LYS A 8 27.27 -4.58 -3.30
CA LYS A 8 28.53 -3.87 -3.45
C LYS A 8 28.88 -3.72 -4.92
N SER A 9 29.04 -2.50 -5.40
CA SER A 9 29.83 -2.17 -6.60
C SER A 9 31.07 -1.41 -6.18
N ASP A 10 32.20 -1.71 -6.87
CA ASP A 10 33.55 -1.35 -6.50
C ASP A 10 33.88 0.14 -6.46
N LYS A 11 34.64 0.46 -5.44
CA LYS A 11 35.59 1.56 -5.16
C LYS A 11 35.92 2.58 -6.26
N LYS A 12 35.60 3.85 -6.01
CA LYS A 12 36.54 4.98 -5.77
C LYS A 12 35.76 6.28 -5.72
N ASP A 13 35.60 6.84 -4.57
CA ASP A 13 35.75 8.24 -4.17
C ASP A 13 35.00 8.46 -2.85
N GLY A 14 35.67 9.10 -1.91
CA GLY A 14 35.28 9.19 -0.52
C GLY A 14 34.08 10.08 -0.25
N ALA A 15 32.88 9.53 -0.41
CA ALA A 15 31.64 10.06 0.18
C ALA A 15 31.18 9.07 1.23
N ARG A 16 31.08 9.52 2.50
CA ARG A 16 30.62 8.74 3.65
C ARG A 16 29.18 8.32 3.42
N CYS A 17 28.96 7.08 3.02
CA CYS A 17 27.66 6.46 2.92
C CYS A 17 27.28 5.88 4.29
N GLY A 18 26.10 6.25 4.81
CA GLY A 18 25.36 5.49 5.81
C GLY A 18 25.79 5.65 7.26
N PHE A 19 25.37 6.72 7.95
CA PHE A 19 25.23 6.68 9.41
C PHE A 19 24.06 5.74 9.74
N GLY A 20 24.35 4.49 10.12
CA GLY A 20 23.38 3.62 10.77
C GLY A 20 22.84 4.32 12.04
N LEU A 21 21.57 4.09 12.36
CA LEU A 21 20.94 4.60 13.59
C LEU A 21 21.81 4.23 14.79
N THR A 22 21.96 5.14 15.74
CA THR A 22 22.57 4.82 17.04
C THR A 22 21.69 3.78 17.76
N LYS A 23 22.28 3.01 18.71
CA LYS A 23 21.52 2.04 19.51
C LYS A 23 20.28 2.67 20.18
N LYS A 24 20.39 3.93 20.60
CA LYS A 24 19.26 4.67 21.20
C LYS A 24 18.18 4.97 20.16
N GLN A 25 18.55 5.43 18.96
CA GLN A 25 17.59 5.70 17.89
C GLN A 25 16.92 4.42 17.41
N GLN A 26 17.67 3.32 17.29
CA GLN A 26 17.10 2.01 16.94
C GLN A 26 16.07 1.56 17.99
N ALA A 27 16.38 1.65 19.28
CA ALA A 27 15.45 1.28 20.35
C ALA A 27 14.18 2.14 20.37
N ILE A 28 14.26 3.42 19.93
CA ILE A 28 13.09 4.28 19.78
C ILE A 28 12.25 3.81 18.58
N ALA A 29 12.88 3.53 17.44
CA ALA A 29 12.19 3.06 16.24
C ALA A 29 11.51 1.69 16.47
N ASP A 30 12.20 0.75 17.11
CA ASP A 30 11.65 -0.58 17.42
C ASP A 30 10.41 -0.45 18.33
N ARG A 31 10.49 0.40 19.35
CA ARG A 31 9.36 0.68 20.25
C ARG A 31 8.18 1.32 19.52
N GLU A 32 8.44 2.22 18.58
CA GLU A 32 7.38 2.83 17.79
C GLU A 32 6.64 1.78 16.97
N ILE A 33 7.36 0.83 16.34
CA ILE A 33 6.77 -0.29 15.61
C ILE A 33 5.91 -1.15 16.55
N GLU A 34 6.39 -1.46 17.76
CA GLU A 34 5.60 -2.21 18.75
C GLU A 34 4.30 -1.50 19.10
N LEU A 35 4.35 -0.18 19.30
CA LEU A 35 3.17 0.62 19.61
C LEU A 35 2.19 0.73 18.43
N ILE A 36 2.70 0.80 17.19
CA ILE A 36 1.89 0.76 15.95
C ILE A 36 1.16 -0.58 15.85
N LEU A 37 1.85 -1.70 16.07
CA LEU A 37 1.25 -3.04 16.04
C LEU A 37 0.21 -3.22 17.14
N LEU A 38 0.44 -2.64 18.32
CA LEU A 38 -0.52 -2.64 19.39
C LEU A 38 -1.77 -1.81 19.05
N ALA A 39 -1.60 -0.62 18.48
CA ALA A 39 -2.71 0.20 18.00
C ALA A 39 -3.52 -0.52 16.90
N LYS A 40 -2.85 -1.20 15.95
CA LYS A 40 -3.48 -2.07 14.96
C LYS A 40 -4.33 -3.15 15.60
N ALA A 41 -3.80 -3.87 16.60
CA ALA A 41 -4.52 -4.92 17.31
C ALA A 41 -5.75 -4.39 18.04
N LEU A 42 -5.67 -3.21 18.66
CA LEU A 42 -6.81 -2.55 19.29
C LEU A 42 -7.90 -2.19 18.25
N VAL A 43 -7.51 -1.61 17.12
CA VAL A 43 -8.46 -1.29 16.04
C VAL A 43 -9.11 -2.56 15.48
N GLN A 44 -8.34 -3.63 15.31
CA GLN A 44 -8.85 -4.92 14.83
C GLN A 44 -9.90 -5.50 15.79
N LYS A 45 -9.68 -5.37 17.08
CA LYS A 45 -10.56 -5.93 18.12
C LYS A 45 -11.80 -5.07 18.37
N GLU A 46 -11.65 -3.75 18.39
CA GLU A 46 -12.66 -2.83 18.92
C GLU A 46 -13.16 -1.80 17.90
N GLY A 47 -12.54 -1.73 16.73
CA GLY A 47 -12.84 -0.76 15.67
C GLY A 47 -12.15 0.60 15.87
N TRP A 48 -12.10 1.37 14.77
CA TRP A 48 -11.43 2.68 14.72
C TRP A 48 -11.94 3.71 15.72
N SER A 49 -13.25 3.76 15.92
CA SER A 49 -13.90 4.72 16.84
C SER A 49 -13.49 4.50 18.30
N ASN A 50 -13.09 3.29 18.63
CA ASN A 50 -12.74 2.89 20.00
C ASN A 50 -11.24 2.97 20.30
N LEU A 51 -10.40 3.35 19.34
CA LEU A 51 -8.99 3.65 19.61
C LEU A 51 -8.89 4.91 20.46
N THR A 52 -8.27 4.80 21.63
CA THR A 52 -7.98 5.92 22.55
C THR A 52 -6.58 5.79 23.11
N MET A 53 -5.97 6.92 23.50
CA MET A 53 -4.65 6.92 24.15
C MET A 53 -4.63 6.15 25.47
N ASP A 54 -5.72 6.18 26.23
CA ASP A 54 -5.82 5.43 27.49
C ASP A 54 -5.86 3.91 27.24
N LYS A 55 -6.57 3.44 26.22
CA LYS A 55 -6.56 2.02 25.84
C LYS A 55 -5.20 1.58 25.33
N LEU A 56 -4.54 2.43 24.53
CA LEU A 56 -3.18 2.16 24.06
C LEU A 56 -2.21 2.08 25.23
N THR A 57 -2.36 2.97 26.21
CA THR A 57 -1.57 2.97 27.45
C THR A 57 -1.84 1.71 28.28
N ALA A 58 -3.09 1.34 28.47
CA ALA A 58 -3.46 0.17 29.28
C ALA A 58 -2.99 -1.16 28.66
N ALA A 59 -2.92 -1.24 27.32
CA ALA A 59 -2.47 -2.44 26.62
C ALA A 59 -0.94 -2.51 26.44
N SER A 60 -0.22 -1.41 26.71
CA SER A 60 1.23 -1.28 26.48
C SER A 60 2.04 -1.62 27.74
N PRO A 61 3.24 -2.21 27.60
CA PRO A 61 4.17 -2.38 28.72
C PRO A 61 4.89 -1.07 29.11
N TYR A 62 4.69 0.02 28.34
CA TYR A 62 5.39 1.29 28.55
C TYR A 62 4.58 2.27 29.38
N SER A 63 5.28 3.22 30.04
CA SER A 63 4.63 4.28 30.81
C SER A 63 3.82 5.21 29.89
N LYS A 64 2.77 5.85 30.45
CA LYS A 64 1.97 6.86 29.74
C LYS A 64 2.84 7.94 29.09
N GLY A 65 3.85 8.45 29.82
CA GLY A 65 4.79 9.45 29.29
C GLY A 65 5.57 8.94 28.08
N THR A 66 6.00 7.67 28.09
CA THR A 66 6.70 7.06 26.96
C THR A 66 5.79 7.01 25.73
N ILE A 67 4.53 6.64 25.89
CA ILE A 67 3.56 6.55 24.78
C ILE A 67 3.29 7.92 24.18
N TYR A 68 3.09 8.94 25.04
CA TYR A 68 2.86 10.31 24.57
C TYR A 68 4.10 10.96 23.91
N ASN A 69 5.30 10.41 24.15
CA ASN A 69 6.50 10.80 23.39
C ASN A 69 6.53 10.21 21.97
N HIS A 70 5.78 9.13 21.70
CA HIS A 70 5.65 8.53 20.37
C HIS A 70 4.42 9.05 19.62
N PHE A 71 3.29 9.22 20.30
CA PHE A 71 2.04 9.67 19.71
C PHE A 71 1.43 10.77 20.57
N SER A 72 1.40 11.99 20.05
CA SER A 72 0.85 13.16 20.75
C SER A 72 -0.67 13.05 20.95
N SER A 73 -1.36 12.30 20.11
CA SER A 73 -2.81 12.08 20.11
C SER A 73 -3.15 10.71 19.50
N LYS A 74 -4.42 10.31 19.59
CA LYS A 74 -4.89 9.12 18.87
C LYS A 74 -4.84 9.34 17.35
N GLU A 75 -5.05 10.56 16.92
CA GLU A 75 -4.96 10.97 15.52
C GLU A 75 -3.53 10.81 15.00
N ASP A 76 -2.55 11.18 15.80
CA ASP A 76 -1.13 10.97 15.52
C ASP A 76 -0.80 9.47 15.37
N ALA A 77 -1.36 8.62 16.24
CA ALA A 77 -1.24 7.16 16.13
C ALA A 77 -1.93 6.61 14.86
N ILE A 78 -3.06 7.19 14.43
CA ILE A 78 -3.74 6.82 13.17
C ILE A 78 -2.86 7.17 11.97
N VAL A 79 -2.23 8.34 11.96
CA VAL A 79 -1.30 8.72 10.89
C VAL A 79 -0.07 7.81 10.88
N ALA A 80 0.45 7.42 12.05
CA ALA A 80 1.54 6.44 12.15
C ALA A 80 1.17 5.07 11.57
N LEU A 81 -0.05 4.60 11.81
CA LEU A 81 -0.59 3.39 11.18
C LEU A 81 -0.62 3.51 9.65
N CYS A 82 -1.04 4.67 9.12
CA CYS A 82 -1.07 4.92 7.69
C CYS A 82 0.34 4.93 7.08
N ILE A 83 1.30 5.58 7.70
CA ILE A 83 2.70 5.57 7.28
C ILE A 83 3.25 4.14 7.23
N HIS A 84 2.97 3.34 8.25
CA HIS A 84 3.37 1.94 8.30
C HIS A 84 2.72 1.12 7.18
N SER A 85 1.44 1.37 6.90
CA SER A 85 0.69 0.81 5.77
C SER A 85 1.36 1.13 4.43
N LEU A 86 1.59 2.41 4.14
CA LEU A 86 2.19 2.85 2.89
C LEU A 86 3.61 2.30 2.69
N LYS A 87 4.43 2.20 3.74
CA LYS A 87 5.75 1.56 3.67
C LYS A 87 5.65 0.09 3.26
N SER A 88 4.65 -0.62 3.76
CA SER A 88 4.40 -2.02 3.40
C SER A 88 3.88 -2.17 1.97
N GLU A 89 2.97 -1.29 1.55
CA GLU A 89 2.46 -1.23 0.18
C GLU A 89 3.58 -0.92 -0.83
N ALA A 90 4.43 0.07 -0.53
CA ALA A 90 5.54 0.48 -1.39
C ALA A 90 6.51 -0.69 -1.69
N VAL A 91 6.75 -1.59 -0.73
CA VAL A 91 7.56 -2.79 -0.95
C VAL A 91 6.93 -3.72 -1.98
N LEU A 92 5.61 -3.93 -1.91
CA LEU A 92 4.91 -4.80 -2.88
C LEU A 92 4.82 -4.13 -4.25
N PHE A 93 4.65 -2.82 -4.32
CA PHE A 93 4.64 -2.08 -5.59
C PHE A 93 6.02 -2.08 -6.25
N ALA A 94 7.10 -1.92 -5.49
CA ALA A 94 8.46 -2.03 -6.03
C ALA A 94 8.72 -3.41 -6.65
N ARG A 95 8.28 -4.49 -5.99
CA ARG A 95 8.36 -5.85 -6.56
C ARG A 95 7.48 -6.00 -7.80
N ALA A 96 6.27 -5.46 -7.79
CA ALA A 96 5.38 -5.51 -8.95
C ALA A 96 5.97 -4.77 -10.17
N ALA A 97 6.68 -3.67 -9.98
CA ALA A 97 7.35 -2.94 -11.04
C ALA A 97 8.49 -3.74 -11.71
N GLU A 98 9.09 -4.71 -11.00
CA GLU A 98 10.12 -5.62 -11.53
C GLU A 98 9.54 -6.74 -12.42
N PHE A 99 8.21 -6.88 -12.52
CA PHE A 99 7.59 -7.92 -13.34
C PHE A 99 8.04 -7.85 -14.80
N GLU A 100 8.49 -8.98 -15.36
CA GLU A 100 8.89 -9.06 -16.75
C GLU A 100 7.67 -9.21 -17.67
N GLY A 101 7.29 -8.10 -18.31
CA GLY A 101 6.12 -8.00 -19.17
C GLY A 101 5.98 -6.63 -19.81
N CYS A 102 4.96 -6.43 -20.64
CA CYS A 102 4.63 -5.13 -21.19
C CYS A 102 4.13 -4.17 -20.11
N THR A 103 4.02 -2.88 -20.43
CA THR A 103 3.64 -1.85 -19.43
C THR A 103 2.27 -2.12 -18.80
N ARG A 104 1.33 -2.66 -19.58
CA ARG A 104 0.01 -3.05 -19.06
C ARG A 104 0.07 -4.27 -18.16
N GLU A 105 0.95 -5.22 -18.39
CA GLU A 105 1.16 -6.33 -17.45
C GLU A 105 1.77 -5.84 -16.12
N LYS A 106 2.64 -4.82 -16.17
CA LYS A 106 3.21 -4.20 -14.95
C LYS A 106 2.16 -3.49 -14.11
N ILE A 107 1.23 -2.73 -14.70
CA ILE A 107 0.14 -2.11 -13.93
C ILE A 107 -0.82 -3.17 -13.37
N ILE A 108 -1.08 -4.27 -14.09
CA ILE A 108 -1.83 -5.42 -13.56
C ILE A 108 -1.07 -6.06 -12.39
N ALA A 109 0.26 -6.17 -12.46
CA ALA A 109 1.07 -6.66 -11.32
C ALA A 109 0.94 -5.77 -10.09
N MET A 110 0.84 -4.45 -10.24
CA MET A 110 0.55 -3.53 -9.13
C MET A 110 -0.85 -3.79 -8.54
N HIS A 111 -1.88 -4.04 -9.36
CA HIS A 111 -3.20 -4.42 -8.87
C HIS A 111 -3.19 -5.76 -8.11
N VAL A 112 -2.38 -6.74 -8.55
CA VAL A 112 -2.18 -8.01 -7.82
C VAL A 112 -1.52 -7.74 -6.47
N GLY A 113 -0.42 -7.00 -6.44
CA GLY A 113 0.29 -6.64 -5.20
C GLY A 113 -0.62 -5.93 -4.21
N TYR A 114 -1.41 -4.94 -4.67
CA TYR A 114 -2.38 -4.25 -3.84
C TYR A 114 -3.46 -5.18 -3.29
N ARG A 115 -4.03 -6.07 -4.12
CA ARG A 115 -5.01 -7.08 -3.67
C ARG A 115 -4.42 -8.00 -2.60
N ILE A 116 -3.19 -8.47 -2.79
CA ILE A 116 -2.50 -9.30 -1.80
C ILE A 116 -2.31 -8.52 -0.50
N TYR A 117 -1.82 -7.28 -0.58
CA TYR A 117 -1.65 -6.41 0.57
C TYR A 117 -2.95 -6.24 1.36
N THR A 118 -4.04 -5.89 0.69
CA THR A 118 -5.33 -5.64 1.36
C THR A 118 -5.89 -6.89 2.03
N ARG A 119 -5.62 -8.09 1.50
CA ARG A 119 -6.00 -9.37 2.12
C ARG A 119 -5.13 -9.73 3.31
N MET A 120 -3.84 -9.42 3.26
CA MET A 120 -2.92 -9.61 4.38
C MET A 120 -3.22 -8.63 5.51
N GLU A 121 -3.52 -7.39 5.17
CA GLU A 121 -3.62 -6.25 6.09
C GLU A 121 -4.95 -5.49 5.94
N PRO A 122 -6.11 -6.12 6.17
CA PRO A 122 -7.42 -5.51 5.92
C PRO A 122 -7.67 -4.25 6.76
N ILE A 123 -7.10 -4.17 7.97
CA ILE A 123 -7.22 -2.97 8.83
C ILE A 123 -6.36 -1.84 8.29
N LEU A 124 -5.10 -2.13 7.97
CA LEU A 124 -4.16 -1.11 7.48
C LEU A 124 -4.55 -0.58 6.10
N SER A 125 -5.12 -1.42 5.23
CA SER A 125 -5.59 -1.00 3.92
C SER A 125 -6.67 0.10 3.96
N MET A 126 -7.38 0.26 5.08
CA MET A 126 -8.37 1.33 5.29
C MET A 126 -7.74 2.60 5.87
N CYS A 127 -6.47 2.57 6.31
CA CYS A 127 -5.80 3.70 6.93
C CYS A 127 -5.74 4.94 6.02
N ALA A 128 -5.63 4.76 4.70
CA ALA A 128 -5.57 5.88 3.76
C ALA A 128 -6.76 6.82 3.89
N LEU A 129 -7.99 6.28 4.04
CA LEU A 129 -9.18 7.12 4.25
C LEU A 129 -9.24 7.71 5.66
N MET A 130 -8.80 6.95 6.66
CA MET A 130 -8.86 7.41 8.05
C MET A 130 -7.86 8.52 8.33
N ALA A 131 -6.60 8.34 7.91
CA ALA A 131 -5.52 9.28 8.19
C ALA A 131 -5.62 10.58 7.38
N LYS A 132 -6.18 10.53 6.16
CA LYS A 132 -6.33 11.71 5.28
C LYS A 132 -7.56 12.56 5.58
N ASN A 133 -8.35 12.18 6.58
CA ASN A 133 -9.43 13.02 7.05
C ASN A 133 -8.85 14.33 7.64
N PRO A 134 -9.32 15.52 7.22
CA PRO A 134 -8.82 16.81 7.73
C PRO A 134 -8.81 16.90 9.25
N PHE A 135 -9.85 16.40 9.95
CA PHE A 135 -9.92 16.40 11.40
C PHE A 135 -8.86 15.51 12.08
N VAL A 136 -8.32 14.52 11.38
CA VAL A 136 -7.21 13.68 11.84
C VAL A 136 -5.89 14.41 11.63
N LEU A 137 -5.68 14.97 10.45
CA LEU A 137 -4.44 15.68 10.10
C LEU A 137 -4.22 16.92 10.97
N GLU A 138 -5.27 17.67 11.32
CA GLU A 138 -5.20 18.84 12.21
C GLU A 138 -4.70 18.52 13.62
N LYS A 139 -4.90 17.27 14.08
CA LYS A 139 -4.54 16.84 15.45
C LYS A 139 -3.31 15.94 15.49
N ALA A 140 -2.77 15.57 14.35
CA ALA A 140 -1.52 14.85 14.26
C ALA A 140 -0.32 15.81 14.37
N SER A 141 0.86 15.29 14.72
CA SER A 141 2.07 16.11 14.74
C SER A 141 2.46 16.56 13.33
N PRO A 142 2.94 17.80 13.16
CA PRO A 142 3.35 18.31 11.85
C PRO A 142 4.43 17.45 11.18
N GLU A 143 5.35 16.91 11.98
CA GLU A 143 6.43 16.04 11.51
C GLU A 143 5.87 14.75 10.89
N ARG A 144 4.86 14.17 11.51
CA ARG A 144 4.23 12.94 11.03
C ARG A 144 3.37 13.18 9.79
N VAL A 145 2.67 14.30 9.74
CA VAL A 145 1.93 14.72 8.53
C VAL A 145 2.89 14.93 7.36
N LYS A 146 4.05 15.54 7.63
CA LYS A 146 5.09 15.73 6.62
C LYS A 146 5.63 14.38 6.11
N GLU A 147 5.96 13.44 7.01
CA GLU A 147 6.42 12.09 6.65
C GLU A 147 5.38 11.36 5.79
N LEU A 148 4.10 11.46 6.16
CA LEU A 148 3.00 10.87 5.39
C LEU A 148 2.95 11.41 3.96
N ASN A 149 3.04 12.73 3.81
CA ASN A 149 2.97 13.38 2.49
C ASN A 149 4.19 13.04 1.63
N GLU A 150 5.40 13.05 2.19
CA GLU A 150 6.63 12.67 1.48
C GLU A 150 6.59 11.21 1.00
N LEU A 151 6.08 10.32 1.82
CA LEU A 151 5.95 8.91 1.44
C LEU A 151 4.88 8.69 0.36
N GLU A 152 3.76 9.41 0.44
CA GLU A 152 2.73 9.38 -0.59
C GLU A 152 3.24 9.88 -1.93
N GLU A 153 3.98 10.99 -1.94
CA GLU A 153 4.63 11.53 -3.14
C GLU A 153 5.50 10.47 -3.82
N GLN A 154 6.33 9.76 -3.05
CA GLN A 154 7.17 8.68 -3.58
C GLN A 154 6.36 7.54 -4.23
N VAL A 155 5.21 7.19 -3.65
CA VAL A 155 4.33 6.16 -4.23
C VAL A 155 3.69 6.64 -5.53
N ILE A 156 3.26 7.90 -5.57
CA ILE A 156 2.66 8.53 -6.76
C ILE A 156 3.70 8.63 -7.89
N GLU A 157 4.93 9.09 -7.58
CA GLU A 157 6.04 9.16 -8.55
C GLU A 157 6.30 7.81 -9.23
N GLY A 158 6.26 6.70 -8.48
CA GLY A 158 6.41 5.36 -9.04
C GLY A 158 5.31 4.99 -10.04
N ALA A 159 4.07 5.38 -9.75
CA ALA A 159 2.95 5.17 -10.66
C ALA A 159 3.04 6.06 -11.91
N ASP A 160 3.42 7.33 -11.75
CA ASP A 160 3.65 8.25 -12.87
C ASP A 160 4.75 7.78 -13.81
N GLN A 161 5.86 7.26 -13.25
CA GLN A 161 6.93 6.67 -14.07
C GLN A 161 6.42 5.53 -14.95
N LEU A 162 5.55 4.66 -14.44
CA LEU A 162 4.97 3.57 -15.23
C LEU A 162 4.03 4.11 -16.34
N VAL A 163 3.22 5.12 -16.04
CA VAL A 163 2.34 5.78 -17.04
C VAL A 163 3.18 6.43 -18.13
N ASN A 164 4.21 7.19 -17.77
CA ASN A 164 5.11 7.85 -18.73
C ASN A 164 5.84 6.82 -19.58
N TYR A 165 6.33 5.74 -18.99
CA TYR A 165 6.97 4.65 -19.73
C TYR A 165 6.01 3.98 -20.74
N ALA A 166 4.72 3.83 -20.36
CA ALA A 166 3.71 3.31 -21.28
C ALA A 166 3.43 4.24 -22.45
N VAL A 167 3.53 5.56 -22.26
CA VAL A 167 3.40 6.54 -23.34
C VAL A 167 4.62 6.51 -24.25
N GLU A 168 5.82 6.46 -23.68
CA GLU A 168 7.09 6.40 -24.44
C GLU A 168 7.22 5.12 -25.27
N SER A 169 6.76 3.98 -24.74
CA SER A 169 6.74 2.70 -25.47
C SER A 169 5.62 2.60 -26.52
N GLY A 170 4.68 3.54 -26.54
CA GLY A 170 3.55 3.55 -27.46
C GLY A 170 2.39 2.64 -27.05
N ASP A 171 2.45 2.02 -25.85
CA ASP A 171 1.40 1.16 -25.32
C ASP A 171 0.19 1.98 -24.85
N LEU A 172 0.40 3.25 -24.50
CA LEU A 172 -0.62 4.19 -24.05
C LEU A 172 -0.54 5.50 -24.83
N LYS A 173 -1.68 6.07 -25.18
CA LYS A 173 -1.78 7.44 -25.71
C LYS A 173 -2.78 8.23 -24.91
N PHE A 174 -2.39 9.41 -24.44
CA PHE A 174 -3.32 10.27 -23.73
C PHE A 174 -4.49 10.67 -24.63
N SER A 175 -5.70 10.43 -24.17
CA SER A 175 -6.89 11.00 -24.77
C SER A 175 -6.97 12.50 -24.45
N PRO A 176 -7.54 13.33 -25.33
CA PRO A 176 -7.71 14.75 -25.05
C PRO A 176 -8.40 15.00 -23.70
N GLY A 177 -7.74 15.79 -22.84
CA GLY A 177 -8.26 16.14 -21.51
C GLY A 177 -7.98 15.14 -20.40
N ILE A 178 -7.27 14.03 -20.66
CA ILE A 178 -6.84 13.07 -19.62
C ILE A 178 -5.35 13.27 -19.36
N SER A 179 -4.98 13.59 -18.12
CA SER A 179 -3.59 13.72 -17.65
C SER A 179 -3.06 12.41 -17.03
N SER A 180 -1.74 12.32 -16.81
CA SER A 180 -1.12 11.25 -16.02
C SER A 180 -1.79 11.13 -14.65
N ASP A 181 -1.95 12.26 -13.93
CA ASP A 181 -2.59 12.29 -12.61
C ASP A 181 -3.99 11.65 -12.62
N ALA A 182 -4.79 11.94 -13.67
CA ALA A 182 -6.13 11.36 -13.82
C ALA A 182 -6.07 9.84 -14.00
N ILE A 183 -5.07 9.33 -14.73
CA ILE A 183 -4.86 7.89 -14.94
C ILE A 183 -4.41 7.21 -13.64
N VAL A 184 -3.46 7.81 -12.93
CA VAL A 184 -2.98 7.31 -11.62
C VAL A 184 -4.12 7.29 -10.61
N PHE A 185 -4.88 8.38 -10.51
CA PHE A 185 -6.05 8.47 -9.63
C PHE A 185 -7.13 7.43 -9.97
N ALA A 186 -7.42 7.22 -11.26
CA ALA A 186 -8.41 6.23 -11.70
C ALA A 186 -7.96 4.79 -11.35
N ASN A 187 -6.69 4.45 -11.55
CA ASN A 187 -6.12 3.16 -11.17
C ASN A 187 -6.19 2.93 -9.65
N TRP A 188 -5.81 3.94 -8.84
CA TRP A 188 -5.92 3.86 -7.39
C TRP A 188 -7.38 3.72 -6.94
N SER A 189 -8.28 4.52 -7.49
CA SER A 189 -9.72 4.50 -7.15
C SER A 189 -10.34 3.14 -7.40
N ILE A 190 -10.05 2.52 -8.56
CA ILE A 190 -10.58 1.19 -8.90
C ILE A 190 -9.95 0.10 -8.03
N ALA A 191 -8.64 0.16 -7.78
CA ALA A 191 -7.94 -0.78 -6.91
C ALA A 191 -8.48 -0.70 -5.48
N PHE A 192 -8.51 0.52 -4.91
CA PHE A 192 -9.02 0.77 -3.56
C PHE A 192 -10.49 0.35 -3.43
N GLY A 193 -11.37 0.88 -4.28
CA GLY A 193 -12.81 0.61 -4.21
C GLY A 193 -13.16 -0.87 -4.36
N SER A 194 -12.56 -1.54 -5.34
CA SER A 194 -12.79 -2.97 -5.58
C SER A 194 -12.38 -3.83 -4.38
N ASN A 195 -11.21 -3.58 -3.81
CA ASN A 195 -10.71 -4.36 -2.67
C ASN A 195 -11.43 -4.00 -1.37
N ALA A 196 -11.67 -2.71 -1.10
CA ALA A 196 -12.39 -2.26 0.10
C ALA A 196 -13.81 -2.83 0.14
N LEU A 197 -14.54 -2.78 -0.98
CA LEU A 197 -15.90 -3.31 -1.06
C LEU A 197 -15.94 -4.84 -0.91
N THR A 198 -15.06 -5.57 -1.60
CA THR A 198 -15.04 -7.04 -1.51
C THR A 198 -14.69 -7.55 -0.11
N GLN A 199 -13.91 -6.80 0.67
CA GLN A 199 -13.51 -7.20 2.01
C GLN A 199 -14.43 -6.72 3.12
N ASN A 200 -15.02 -5.52 2.98
CA ASN A 200 -15.73 -4.88 4.08
C ASN A 200 -17.24 -4.79 3.87
N ALA A 201 -17.76 -5.08 2.66
CA ALA A 201 -19.17 -4.99 2.34
C ALA A 201 -19.80 -6.37 2.07
N SER A 202 -19.45 -7.38 2.87
CA SER A 202 -19.92 -8.77 2.72
C SER A 202 -21.44 -8.93 2.75
N ASN A 203 -22.17 -7.99 3.38
CA ASN A 203 -23.64 -7.97 3.39
C ASN A 203 -24.26 -7.25 2.18
N SER A 204 -23.46 -6.72 1.26
CA SER A 204 -23.97 -6.07 0.04
C SER A 204 -24.47 -7.11 -0.95
N HIS A 205 -25.71 -6.94 -1.42
CA HIS A 205 -26.25 -7.80 -2.47
C HIS A 205 -25.42 -7.77 -3.76
N CYS A 206 -24.81 -6.62 -4.08
CA CYS A 206 -23.94 -6.50 -5.23
C CYS A 206 -22.70 -7.39 -5.07
N ILE A 207 -22.04 -7.33 -3.93
CA ILE A 207 -20.82 -8.13 -3.65
C ILE A 207 -21.16 -9.62 -3.58
N ASN A 208 -22.26 -10.00 -2.93
CA ASN A 208 -22.66 -11.41 -2.80
C ASN A 208 -22.97 -12.09 -4.14
N ARG A 209 -23.25 -11.32 -5.18
CA ARG A 209 -23.47 -11.83 -6.54
C ARG A 209 -22.19 -12.01 -7.34
N LEU A 210 -21.05 -11.49 -6.86
CA LEU A 210 -19.76 -11.66 -7.52
C LEU A 210 -19.21 -13.05 -7.21
N GLN A 211 -19.31 -13.96 -8.19
CA GLN A 211 -18.81 -15.33 -8.08
C GLN A 211 -17.40 -15.49 -8.71
N ASP A 212 -16.98 -14.54 -9.55
CA ASP A 212 -15.69 -14.62 -10.24
C ASP A 212 -14.56 -14.14 -9.33
N PRO A 213 -13.54 -14.99 -9.04
CA PRO A 213 -12.38 -14.62 -8.25
C PRO A 213 -11.53 -13.52 -8.92
N PHE A 214 -11.72 -13.28 -10.21
CA PHE A 214 -11.06 -12.24 -11.00
C PHE A 214 -11.85 -10.93 -11.10
N SER A 215 -12.87 -10.71 -10.27
CA SER A 215 -13.70 -9.49 -10.32
C SER A 215 -12.87 -8.20 -10.25
N VAL A 216 -11.80 -8.18 -9.43
CA VAL A 216 -10.87 -7.02 -9.33
C VAL A 216 -10.10 -6.84 -10.64
N LEU A 217 -9.62 -7.93 -11.26
CA LEU A 217 -8.96 -7.89 -12.57
C LEU A 217 -9.92 -7.38 -13.66
N HIS A 218 -11.18 -7.79 -13.64
CA HIS A 218 -12.16 -7.32 -14.62
C HIS A 218 -12.38 -5.80 -14.50
N ASN A 219 -12.45 -5.27 -13.29
CA ASN A 219 -12.56 -3.83 -13.08
C ASN A 219 -11.32 -3.08 -13.60
N ALA A 220 -10.12 -3.60 -13.31
CA ALA A 220 -8.89 -3.04 -13.86
C ALA A 220 -8.86 -3.09 -15.39
N ASN A 221 -9.26 -4.22 -15.99
CA ASN A 221 -9.32 -4.34 -17.45
C ASN A 221 -10.31 -3.37 -18.08
N MET A 222 -11.51 -3.18 -17.51
CA MET A 222 -12.47 -2.20 -18.01
C MET A 222 -11.90 -0.78 -18.02
N LEU A 223 -11.16 -0.39 -16.98
CA LEU A 223 -10.48 0.90 -16.94
C LEU A 223 -9.39 0.98 -18.01
N LEU A 224 -8.48 0.00 -18.06
CA LEU A 224 -7.32 0.01 -18.94
C LEU A 224 -7.71 -0.11 -20.43
N ASP A 225 -8.76 -0.88 -20.74
CA ASP A 225 -9.35 -0.93 -22.08
C ASP A 225 -9.98 0.42 -22.48
N GLY A 226 -10.68 1.07 -21.54
CA GLY A 226 -11.25 2.41 -21.73
C GLY A 226 -10.19 3.48 -22.00
N LEU A 227 -8.99 3.34 -21.43
CA LEU A 227 -7.82 4.17 -21.70
C LEU A 227 -7.11 3.77 -23.03
N ASN A 228 -7.54 2.70 -23.69
CA ASN A 228 -6.86 2.09 -24.83
C ASN A 228 -5.38 1.73 -24.55
N TRP A 229 -5.08 1.33 -23.31
CA TRP A 229 -3.76 0.87 -22.90
C TRP A 229 -3.50 -0.55 -23.45
N LYS A 230 -2.53 -0.67 -24.33
CA LYS A 230 -2.25 -1.90 -25.10
C LYS A 230 -1.35 -2.89 -24.35
N PRO A 231 -1.50 -4.20 -24.65
CA PRO A 231 -2.55 -4.84 -25.48
C PRO A 231 -3.90 -4.85 -24.77
N LEU A 232 -5.03 -4.81 -25.51
CA LEU A 232 -6.37 -4.84 -24.91
C LEU A 232 -6.68 -6.20 -24.27
N SER A 233 -7.67 -6.25 -23.35
CA SER A 233 -8.07 -7.51 -22.71
C SER A 233 -8.72 -8.52 -23.66
N SER A 234 -9.14 -8.09 -24.84
CA SER A 234 -9.57 -8.96 -25.96
C SER A 234 -8.39 -9.56 -26.74
N GLU A 235 -7.20 -9.01 -26.60
CA GLU A 235 -5.98 -9.38 -27.32
C GLU A 235 -5.00 -10.19 -26.46
N TRP A 236 -5.14 -10.13 -25.14
CA TRP A 236 -4.21 -10.72 -24.17
C TRP A 236 -4.91 -11.37 -22.97
N ASP A 237 -4.43 -12.53 -22.54
CA ASP A 237 -4.97 -13.25 -21.38
C ASP A 237 -4.41 -12.72 -20.04
N TYR A 238 -5.03 -11.68 -19.52
CA TYR A 238 -4.65 -11.09 -18.23
C TYR A 238 -4.95 -12.00 -17.00
N LYS A 239 -5.80 -13.03 -17.14
CA LYS A 239 -5.91 -14.05 -16.08
C LYS A 239 -4.65 -14.88 -15.97
N LYS A 240 -4.00 -15.17 -17.11
CA LYS A 240 -2.69 -15.83 -17.13
C LYS A 240 -1.61 -14.92 -16.54
N THR A 241 -1.56 -13.64 -16.93
CA THR A 241 -0.65 -12.66 -16.33
C THR A 241 -0.85 -12.57 -14.81
N TRP A 242 -2.09 -12.47 -14.33
CA TRP A 242 -2.41 -12.43 -12.90
C TRP A 242 -1.81 -13.61 -12.13
N ARG A 243 -2.02 -14.84 -12.63
CA ARG A 243 -1.48 -16.05 -12.00
C ARG A 243 0.05 -16.09 -12.04
N ARG A 244 0.67 -15.63 -13.13
CA ARG A 244 2.13 -15.52 -13.23
C ARG A 244 2.67 -14.57 -12.15
N VAL A 245 2.06 -13.39 -12.00
CA VAL A 245 2.46 -12.42 -10.97
C VAL A 245 2.35 -13.02 -9.56
N GLU A 246 1.25 -13.71 -9.25
CA GLU A 246 1.07 -14.41 -7.97
C GLU A 246 2.18 -15.45 -7.72
N GLN A 247 2.55 -16.21 -8.75
CA GLN A 247 3.55 -17.28 -8.64
C GLN A 247 4.99 -16.76 -8.64
N GLU A 248 5.31 -15.81 -9.54
CA GLU A 248 6.67 -15.34 -9.76
C GLU A 248 7.12 -14.33 -8.70
N LEU A 249 6.20 -13.44 -8.25
CA LEU A 249 6.52 -12.36 -7.34
C LEU A 249 5.99 -12.55 -5.91
N PHE A 250 4.83 -13.19 -5.73
CA PHE A 250 4.09 -13.17 -4.47
C PHE A 250 3.74 -14.56 -3.93
N SER A 251 4.49 -15.60 -4.30
CA SER A 251 4.22 -16.99 -3.85
C SER A 251 4.15 -17.13 -2.33
N GLN A 252 5.06 -16.47 -1.60
CA GLN A 252 5.11 -16.56 -0.13
C GLN A 252 3.88 -15.91 0.51
N GLU A 253 3.43 -14.75 -0.01
CA GLU A 253 2.24 -14.07 0.47
C GLU A 253 0.96 -14.88 0.17
N ILE A 254 0.89 -15.52 -0.99
CA ILE A 254 -0.22 -16.40 -1.36
C ILE A 254 -0.25 -17.65 -0.45
N GLU A 255 0.90 -18.29 -0.17
CA GLU A 255 0.99 -19.39 0.78
C GLU A 255 0.51 -18.98 2.18
N TYR A 256 0.95 -17.81 2.65
CA TYR A 256 0.48 -17.26 3.92
C TYR A 256 -1.04 -17.05 3.92
N LEU A 257 -1.60 -16.39 2.90
CA LEU A 257 -3.05 -16.16 2.80
C LEU A 257 -3.84 -17.47 2.81
N ASN A 258 -3.37 -18.49 2.09
CA ASN A 258 -3.98 -19.81 2.07
C ASN A 258 -3.92 -20.48 3.47
N SER A 259 -2.80 -20.33 4.19
CA SER A 259 -2.62 -20.91 5.52
C SER A 259 -3.57 -20.32 6.57
N VAL A 260 -4.02 -19.09 6.38
CA VAL A 260 -4.96 -18.37 7.28
C VAL A 260 -6.40 -18.35 6.75
N GLY A 261 -6.68 -19.06 5.67
CA GLY A 261 -8.01 -19.18 5.07
C GLY A 261 -8.52 -17.89 4.41
N ARG A 262 -7.62 -17.12 3.88
CA ARG A 262 -7.92 -15.84 3.21
C ARG A 262 -7.60 -15.89 1.74
#